data_920efb545b57e551ecf0d3a4987595ea
#
_entry.id   920efb545b57e551ecf0d3a4987595ea
#
_cell.length_a   1.000
_cell.length_b   1.000
_cell.length_c   1.000
_cell.angle_alpha   90.00
_cell.angle_beta   90.00
_cell.angle_gamma   90.00
#
_symmetry.space_group_name_H-M   'P 1'
#
loop_
_entity.id
_entity.type
_entity.pdbx_description
1 polymer ?
#
loop_
_entity_poly.entity_id
_entity_poly.type
_entity_poly.pdbx_seq_one_letter_code
_entity_poly.pdbx_strand_id
1 'polypeptide(L)'
;MERKPMKVTIVGAGSTRTPALIGSIIKLKERFPVKKLVFYDIDMDRVEKMRVYMELMMKTHSPETELVFTGNKDEAYKDIDFVFCQMRVGGSEYRSYDEKIPLKYGIIGQETCGPGGFAYGMRSIGDMIEMVNDVRKFSKETWVLDYTNPAAIVGLALQTVFPDDKRLMSICDQPYSMLKTFSQILNVPQ
;
A
#
# COMPACT_ATOMS: atom_id res chain seq x y z
N MET A 1 14.06 -23.30 -10.99
CA MET A 1 12.65 -23.52 -10.64
C MET A 1 11.86 -22.34 -11.17
N GLU A 2 11.01 -22.57 -12.14
CA GLU A 2 10.15 -21.54 -12.71
C GLU A 2 9.12 -21.11 -11.65
N ARG A 3 9.00 -19.79 -11.39
CA ARG A 3 8.09 -19.30 -10.36
C ARG A 3 6.69 -19.15 -10.97
N LYS A 4 5.66 -19.54 -10.20
CA LYS A 4 4.26 -19.33 -10.62
C LYS A 4 4.00 -17.84 -10.79
N PRO A 5 3.46 -17.39 -11.95
CA PRO A 5 3.10 -16.00 -12.15
C PRO A 5 1.98 -15.57 -11.20
N MET A 6 2.14 -14.40 -10.58
CA MET A 6 1.27 -13.88 -9.52
C MET A 6 0.22 -12.91 -10.06
N LYS A 7 -0.92 -12.84 -9.35
CA LYS A 7 -1.96 -11.84 -9.54
C LYS A 7 -1.93 -10.90 -8.34
N VAL A 8 -1.82 -9.61 -8.58
CA VAL A 8 -1.62 -8.59 -7.54
C VAL A 8 -2.66 -7.50 -7.66
N THR A 9 -3.27 -7.12 -6.54
CA THR A 9 -4.10 -5.92 -6.43
C THR A 9 -3.35 -4.83 -5.67
N ILE A 10 -3.33 -3.64 -6.22
CA ILE A 10 -2.84 -2.42 -5.56
C ILE A 10 -4.07 -1.64 -5.08
N VAL A 11 -4.27 -1.57 -3.76
CA VAL A 11 -5.31 -0.80 -3.10
C VAL A 11 -4.81 0.61 -2.81
N GLY A 12 -5.59 1.63 -3.14
CA GLY A 12 -5.16 3.02 -3.14
C GLY A 12 -4.35 3.37 -4.40
N ALA A 13 -4.77 2.81 -5.55
CA ALA A 13 -4.03 2.90 -6.81
C ALA A 13 -3.95 4.32 -7.40
N GLY A 14 -4.87 5.22 -7.03
CA GLY A 14 -4.79 6.65 -7.37
C GLY A 14 -3.68 7.42 -6.64
N SER A 15 -2.84 6.74 -5.86
CA SER A 15 -1.69 7.33 -5.18
C SER A 15 -0.57 7.70 -6.16
N THR A 16 0.06 8.86 -5.96
CA THR A 16 1.29 9.25 -6.68
C THR A 16 2.48 8.34 -6.42
N ARG A 17 2.39 7.42 -5.45
CA ARG A 17 3.41 6.38 -5.19
C ARG A 17 3.24 5.15 -6.08
N THR A 18 2.08 4.94 -6.69
CA THR A 18 1.81 3.77 -7.55
C THR A 18 2.85 3.58 -8.66
N PRO A 19 3.33 4.61 -9.37
CA PRO A 19 4.40 4.44 -10.36
C PRO A 19 5.70 3.88 -9.79
N ALA A 20 6.09 4.29 -8.58
CA ALA A 20 7.29 3.77 -7.93
C ALA A 20 7.16 2.29 -7.56
N LEU A 21 5.96 1.88 -7.10
CA LEU A 21 5.64 0.48 -6.82
C LEU A 21 5.70 -0.37 -8.09
N ILE A 22 5.09 0.11 -9.20
CA ILE A 22 5.17 -0.54 -10.51
C ILE A 22 6.64 -0.67 -10.95
N GLY A 23 7.43 0.39 -10.83
CA GLY A 23 8.86 0.36 -11.14
C GLY A 23 9.63 -0.70 -10.35
N SER A 24 9.25 -0.94 -9.09
CA SER A 24 9.82 -2.01 -8.27
C SER A 24 9.38 -3.40 -8.74
N ILE A 25 8.12 -3.58 -9.12
CA ILE A 25 7.60 -4.83 -9.70
C ILE A 25 8.35 -5.16 -10.99
N ILE A 26 8.51 -4.18 -11.88
CA ILE A 26 9.24 -4.33 -13.15
C ILE A 26 10.70 -4.76 -12.91
N LYS A 27 11.40 -4.09 -11.97
CA LYS A 27 12.78 -4.44 -11.62
C LYS A 27 12.92 -5.86 -11.06
N LEU A 28 11.89 -6.36 -10.42
CA LEU A 28 11.89 -7.66 -9.77
C LEU A 28 11.18 -8.75 -10.56
N LYS A 29 10.82 -8.52 -11.83
CA LYS A 29 9.98 -9.43 -12.62
C LYS A 29 10.51 -10.87 -12.70
N GLU A 30 11.82 -11.07 -12.72
CA GLU A 30 12.44 -12.41 -12.69
C GLU A 30 12.22 -13.14 -11.36
N ARG A 31 12.14 -12.39 -10.26
CA ARG A 31 11.97 -12.92 -8.91
C ARG A 31 10.51 -12.93 -8.46
N PHE A 32 9.72 -12.00 -8.98
CA PHE A 32 8.31 -11.82 -8.68
C PHE A 32 7.53 -11.58 -9.99
N PRO A 33 7.31 -12.64 -10.79
CA PRO A 33 6.61 -12.53 -12.06
C PRO A 33 5.13 -12.23 -11.82
N VAL A 34 4.63 -11.11 -12.36
CA VAL A 34 3.24 -10.68 -12.22
C VAL A 34 2.55 -10.83 -13.58
N LYS A 35 1.49 -11.63 -13.64
CA LYS A 35 0.68 -11.81 -14.85
C LYS A 35 -0.57 -10.94 -14.89
N LYS A 36 -1.04 -10.46 -13.72
CA LYS A 36 -2.20 -9.57 -13.61
C LYS A 36 -1.96 -8.54 -12.51
N LEU A 37 -2.14 -7.27 -12.85
CA LEU A 37 -2.16 -6.14 -11.93
C LEU A 37 -3.55 -5.52 -11.93
N VAL A 38 -4.19 -5.47 -10.77
CA VAL A 38 -5.46 -4.78 -10.55
C VAL A 38 -5.18 -3.49 -9.79
N PHE A 39 -5.58 -2.38 -10.35
CA PHE A 39 -5.50 -1.03 -9.76
C PHE A 39 -6.86 -0.68 -9.19
N TYR A 40 -7.01 -0.82 -7.88
CA TYR A 40 -8.25 -0.57 -7.17
C TYR A 40 -8.17 0.72 -6.35
N ASP A 41 -9.15 1.58 -6.52
CA ASP A 41 -9.35 2.78 -5.70
C ASP A 41 -10.84 3.12 -5.64
N ILE A 42 -11.27 3.80 -4.59
CA ILE A 42 -12.61 4.36 -4.48
C ILE A 42 -12.75 5.65 -5.31
N ASP A 43 -11.64 6.33 -5.59
CA ASP A 43 -11.55 7.53 -6.40
C ASP A 43 -11.00 7.20 -7.80
N MET A 44 -11.90 6.77 -8.69
CA MET A 44 -11.54 6.40 -10.05
C MET A 44 -11.05 7.57 -10.89
N ASP A 45 -11.45 8.82 -10.58
CA ASP A 45 -10.94 10.01 -11.27
C ASP A 45 -9.43 10.18 -11.07
N ARG A 46 -8.94 9.86 -9.87
CA ARG A 46 -7.50 9.84 -9.58
C ARG A 46 -6.79 8.70 -10.29
N VAL A 47 -7.40 7.53 -10.34
CA VAL A 47 -6.84 6.38 -11.07
C VAL A 47 -6.69 6.70 -12.55
N GLU A 48 -7.72 7.27 -13.18
CA GLU A 48 -7.69 7.61 -14.60
C GLU A 48 -6.60 8.65 -14.94
N LYS A 49 -6.36 9.64 -14.07
CA LYS A 49 -5.25 10.60 -14.25
C LYS A 49 -3.87 9.93 -14.25
N MET A 50 -3.72 8.84 -13.51
CA MET A 50 -2.46 8.08 -13.41
C MET A 50 -2.36 6.96 -14.46
N ARG A 51 -3.49 6.51 -15.00
CA ARG A 51 -3.62 5.34 -15.86
C ARG A 51 -2.68 5.37 -17.07
N VAL A 52 -2.67 6.49 -17.80
CA VAL A 52 -1.83 6.62 -19.01
C VAL A 52 -0.36 6.34 -18.70
N TYR A 53 0.13 6.85 -17.58
CA TYR A 53 1.50 6.63 -17.15
C TYR A 53 1.76 5.17 -16.72
N MET A 54 0.84 4.58 -15.95
CA MET A 54 0.93 3.20 -15.50
C MET A 54 0.89 2.22 -16.70
N GLU A 55 -0.01 2.45 -17.66
CA GLU A 55 -0.08 1.66 -18.88
C GLU A 55 1.20 1.77 -19.71
N LEU A 56 1.74 2.98 -19.87
CA LEU A 56 2.98 3.19 -20.62
C LEU A 56 4.15 2.42 -19.99
N MET A 57 4.31 2.51 -18.67
CA MET A 57 5.35 1.77 -17.95
C MET A 57 5.23 0.26 -18.19
N MET A 58 4.03 -0.28 -18.02
CA MET A 58 3.81 -1.72 -18.14
C MET A 58 3.93 -2.20 -19.59
N LYS A 59 3.37 -1.49 -20.57
CA LYS A 59 3.52 -1.81 -21.99
C LYS A 59 4.98 -1.82 -22.44
N THR A 60 5.81 -0.95 -21.86
CA THR A 60 7.24 -0.86 -22.23
C THR A 60 8.07 -2.00 -21.63
N HIS A 61 7.77 -2.42 -20.40
CA HIS A 61 8.65 -3.29 -19.61
C HIS A 61 8.09 -4.69 -19.30
N SER A 62 6.78 -4.85 -19.34
CA SER A 62 6.06 -6.11 -19.07
C SER A 62 4.75 -6.15 -19.84
N PRO A 63 4.79 -6.16 -21.20
CA PRO A 63 3.61 -6.07 -22.06
C PRO A 63 2.68 -7.29 -21.91
N GLU A 64 3.19 -8.38 -21.38
CA GLU A 64 2.45 -9.62 -21.11
C GLU A 64 1.54 -9.54 -19.89
N THR A 65 1.71 -8.53 -19.03
CA THR A 65 0.91 -8.37 -17.81
C THR A 65 -0.46 -7.78 -18.12
N GLU A 66 -1.51 -8.48 -17.71
CA GLU A 66 -2.89 -7.97 -17.77
C GLU A 66 -3.07 -6.82 -16.78
N LEU A 67 -3.62 -5.69 -17.23
CA LEU A 67 -3.93 -4.52 -16.38
C LEU A 67 -5.43 -4.34 -16.27
N VAL A 68 -5.92 -4.21 -15.04
CA VAL A 68 -7.33 -3.95 -14.71
C VAL A 68 -7.40 -2.70 -13.84
N PHE A 69 -8.30 -1.77 -14.17
CA PHE A 69 -8.54 -0.55 -13.40
C PHE A 69 -9.99 -0.56 -12.95
N THR A 70 -10.23 -0.57 -11.64
CA THR A 70 -11.58 -0.79 -11.13
C THR A 70 -11.84 -0.12 -9.78
N GLY A 71 -13.10 0.31 -9.58
CA GLY A 71 -13.66 0.70 -8.28
C GLY A 71 -14.51 -0.42 -7.64
N ASN A 72 -14.56 -1.61 -8.26
CA ASN A 72 -15.37 -2.72 -7.80
C ASN A 72 -14.53 -3.69 -6.93
N LYS A 73 -14.97 -3.90 -5.68
CA LYS A 73 -14.29 -4.78 -4.71
C LYS A 73 -14.21 -6.24 -5.18
N ASP A 74 -15.26 -6.74 -5.82
CA ASP A 74 -15.31 -8.13 -6.28
C ASP A 74 -14.27 -8.39 -7.37
N GLU A 75 -14.13 -7.44 -8.30
CA GLU A 75 -13.12 -7.52 -9.35
C GLU A 75 -11.70 -7.34 -8.78
N ALA A 76 -11.57 -6.51 -7.74
CA ALA A 76 -10.29 -6.22 -7.11
C ALA A 76 -9.72 -7.41 -6.31
N TYR A 77 -10.57 -8.21 -5.66
CA TYR A 77 -10.10 -9.19 -4.68
C TYR A 77 -10.31 -10.65 -5.10
N LYS A 78 -11.08 -10.90 -6.16
CA LYS A 78 -11.32 -12.27 -6.63
C LYS A 78 -10.09 -12.86 -7.32
N ASP A 79 -9.72 -14.07 -6.91
CA ASP A 79 -8.59 -14.84 -7.49
C ASP A 79 -7.24 -14.09 -7.48
N ILE A 80 -6.94 -13.36 -6.42
CA ILE A 80 -5.72 -12.58 -6.22
C ILE A 80 -4.76 -13.28 -5.25
N ASP A 81 -3.48 -13.33 -5.60
CA ASP A 81 -2.44 -13.91 -4.73
C ASP A 81 -1.92 -12.90 -3.70
N PHE A 82 -1.82 -11.60 -4.07
CA PHE A 82 -1.31 -10.53 -3.21
C PHE A 82 -2.17 -9.27 -3.29
N VAL A 83 -2.37 -8.63 -2.15
CA VAL A 83 -2.89 -7.26 -2.04
C VAL A 83 -1.77 -6.37 -1.47
N PHE A 84 -1.41 -5.33 -2.21
CA PHE A 84 -0.52 -4.25 -1.76
C PHE A 84 -1.36 -3.03 -1.42
N CYS A 85 -1.49 -2.73 -0.13
CA CYS A 85 -2.31 -1.63 0.35
C CYS A 85 -1.45 -0.40 0.64
N GLN A 86 -1.82 0.73 0.05
CA GLN A 86 -1.21 2.05 0.27
C GLN A 86 -2.27 3.16 0.35
N MET A 87 -3.44 2.84 0.88
CA MET A 87 -4.51 3.81 0.98
C MET A 87 -4.18 4.91 2.00
N ARG A 88 -4.81 6.07 1.80
CA ARG A 88 -4.76 7.19 2.74
C ARG A 88 -6.18 7.63 3.06
N VAL A 89 -6.68 7.20 4.22
CA VAL A 89 -8.01 7.57 4.68
C VAL A 89 -8.08 9.05 5.01
N GLY A 90 -9.04 9.75 4.38
CA GLY A 90 -9.20 11.20 4.48
C GLY A 90 -8.32 12.01 3.51
N GLY A 91 -7.45 11.37 2.73
CA GLY A 91 -6.64 12.03 1.70
C GLY A 91 -5.69 13.09 2.25
N SER A 92 -5.29 14.01 1.37
CA SER A 92 -4.34 15.09 1.70
C SER A 92 -4.96 16.21 2.55
N GLU A 93 -6.27 16.38 2.49
CA GLU A 93 -6.98 17.38 3.27
C GLU A 93 -6.89 17.08 4.77
N TYR A 94 -7.28 15.88 5.17
CA TYR A 94 -7.19 15.46 6.58
C TYR A 94 -5.75 15.42 7.08
N ARG A 95 -4.80 15.03 6.24
CA ARG A 95 -3.38 15.15 6.58
C ARG A 95 -3.02 16.58 6.96
N SER A 96 -3.50 17.57 6.22
CA SER A 96 -3.26 18.99 6.52
C SER A 96 -3.81 19.38 7.89
N TYR A 97 -4.98 18.85 8.28
CA TYR A 97 -5.52 19.07 9.63
C TYR A 97 -4.71 18.36 10.69
N ASP A 98 -4.35 17.10 10.49
CA ASP A 98 -3.53 16.30 11.42
C ASP A 98 -2.21 17.00 11.75
N GLU A 99 -1.58 17.65 10.76
CA GLU A 99 -0.32 18.38 10.95
C GLU A 99 -0.52 19.80 11.51
N LYS A 100 -1.59 20.52 11.15
CA LYS A 100 -1.81 21.92 11.55
C LYS A 100 -2.46 22.11 12.90
N ILE A 101 -3.36 21.20 13.31
CA ILE A 101 -4.10 21.32 14.58
C ILE A 101 -3.13 21.30 15.78
N PRO A 102 -2.16 20.35 15.88
CA PRO A 102 -1.22 20.33 16.99
C PRO A 102 -0.41 21.61 17.15
N LEU A 103 -0.06 22.28 16.03
CA LEU A 103 0.72 23.53 16.05
C LEU A 103 0.01 24.64 16.82
N LYS A 104 -1.32 24.66 16.84
CA LYS A 104 -2.12 25.63 17.63
C LYS A 104 -1.90 25.52 19.14
N TYR A 105 -1.40 24.36 19.57
CA TYR A 105 -1.13 24.03 20.98
C TYR A 105 0.38 23.96 21.28
N GLY A 106 1.21 24.47 20.39
CA GLY A 106 2.67 24.41 20.53
C GLY A 106 3.28 23.02 20.41
N ILE A 107 2.54 22.08 19.84
CA ILE A 107 2.99 20.70 19.62
C ILE A 107 3.37 20.52 18.15
N ILE A 108 4.46 19.79 17.89
CA ILE A 108 4.90 19.49 16.52
C ILE A 108 3.81 18.72 15.78
N GLY A 109 3.40 19.23 14.63
CA GLY A 109 2.50 18.54 13.70
C GLY A 109 3.27 17.55 12.84
N GLN A 110 2.92 16.26 12.98
CA GLN A 110 3.59 15.16 12.28
C GLN A 110 2.56 14.13 11.85
N GLU A 111 2.75 13.57 10.65
CA GLU A 111 1.78 12.68 9.99
C GLU A 111 1.52 11.38 10.76
N THR A 112 2.56 10.78 11.33
CA THR A 112 2.50 9.40 11.86
C THR A 112 2.76 9.29 13.35
N CYS A 113 3.17 10.37 14.01
CA CYS A 113 3.46 10.43 15.43
C CYS A 113 2.69 11.55 16.14
N GLY A 114 2.61 11.47 17.47
CA GLY A 114 1.91 12.48 18.29
C GLY A 114 0.40 12.56 18.00
N PRO A 115 -0.22 13.71 18.32
CA PRO A 115 -1.69 13.86 18.14
C PRO A 115 -2.16 13.70 16.70
N GLY A 116 -1.39 14.18 15.73
CA GLY A 116 -1.71 14.01 14.30
C GLY A 116 -1.67 12.54 13.88
N GLY A 117 -0.61 11.82 14.26
CA GLY A 117 -0.49 10.39 13.99
C GLY A 117 -1.59 9.57 14.67
N PHE A 118 -1.97 9.94 15.89
CA PHE A 118 -3.11 9.31 16.59
C PHE A 118 -4.43 9.51 15.81
N ALA A 119 -4.74 10.75 15.42
CA ALA A 119 -5.95 11.06 14.67
C ALA A 119 -6.03 10.32 13.32
N TYR A 120 -4.91 10.28 12.59
CA TYR A 120 -4.80 9.54 11.34
C TYR A 120 -4.95 8.03 11.55
N GLY A 121 -4.29 7.47 12.56
CA GLY A 121 -4.39 6.05 12.90
C GLY A 121 -5.82 5.64 13.24
N MET A 122 -6.47 6.36 14.14
CA MET A 122 -7.86 6.08 14.53
C MET A 122 -8.81 6.13 13.33
N ARG A 123 -8.62 7.06 12.42
CA ARG A 123 -9.39 7.16 11.18
C ARG A 123 -9.15 5.99 10.22
N SER A 124 -7.91 5.51 10.16
CA SER A 124 -7.49 4.46 9.20
C SER A 124 -7.89 3.04 9.63
N ILE A 125 -8.02 2.76 10.93
CA ILE A 125 -8.25 1.41 11.46
C ILE A 125 -9.52 0.79 10.87
N GLY A 126 -10.64 1.52 10.87
CA GLY A 126 -11.93 0.99 10.39
C GLY A 126 -11.88 0.52 8.94
N ASP A 127 -11.37 1.37 8.06
CA ASP A 127 -11.29 1.10 6.62
C ASP A 127 -10.30 -0.05 6.33
N MET A 128 -9.22 -0.14 7.11
CA MET A 128 -8.26 -1.25 6.99
C MET A 128 -8.87 -2.59 7.41
N ILE A 129 -9.61 -2.63 8.51
CA ILE A 129 -10.34 -3.83 8.96
C ILE A 129 -11.38 -4.25 7.90
N GLU A 130 -12.12 -3.29 7.35
CA GLU A 130 -13.09 -3.56 6.28
C GLU A 130 -12.40 -4.15 5.05
N MET A 131 -11.29 -3.54 4.60
CA MET A 131 -10.52 -4.03 3.46
C MET A 131 -10.03 -5.47 3.67
N VAL A 132 -9.47 -5.79 4.84
CA VAL A 132 -9.03 -7.16 5.15
C VAL A 132 -10.20 -8.14 5.14
N ASN A 133 -11.33 -7.78 5.75
CA ASN A 133 -12.55 -8.58 5.72
C ASN A 133 -13.02 -8.84 4.28
N ASP A 134 -13.01 -7.81 3.42
CA ASP A 134 -13.39 -7.95 2.02
C ASP A 134 -12.45 -8.91 1.28
N VAL A 135 -11.13 -8.81 1.46
CA VAL A 135 -10.18 -9.77 0.90
C VAL A 135 -10.46 -11.20 1.39
N ARG A 136 -10.73 -11.38 2.69
CA ARG A 136 -10.98 -12.71 3.30
C ARG A 136 -12.29 -13.35 2.89
N LYS A 137 -13.28 -12.59 2.38
CA LYS A 137 -14.47 -13.13 1.74
C LYS A 137 -14.14 -13.96 0.48
N PHE A 138 -13.10 -13.56 -0.27
CA PHE A 138 -12.69 -14.23 -1.51
C PHE A 138 -11.62 -15.29 -1.28
N SER A 139 -10.67 -15.05 -0.38
CA SER A 139 -9.58 -15.99 -0.13
C SER A 139 -8.91 -15.77 1.23
N LYS A 140 -8.73 -16.87 1.96
CA LYS A 140 -7.87 -16.91 3.15
C LYS A 140 -6.38 -17.02 2.79
N GLU A 141 -6.07 -17.39 1.54
CA GLU A 141 -4.71 -17.64 1.06
C GLU A 141 -4.02 -16.39 0.48
N THR A 142 -4.77 -15.33 0.20
CA THR A 142 -4.23 -14.06 -0.31
C THR A 142 -3.35 -13.38 0.73
N TRP A 143 -2.11 -13.05 0.35
CA TRP A 143 -1.23 -12.24 1.18
C TRP A 143 -1.64 -10.77 1.13
N VAL A 144 -1.80 -10.15 2.28
CA VAL A 144 -2.05 -8.72 2.42
C VAL A 144 -0.81 -8.05 2.97
N LEU A 145 -0.20 -7.19 2.16
CA LEU A 145 0.94 -6.35 2.54
C LEU A 145 0.43 -4.93 2.74
N ASP A 146 0.28 -4.55 4.00
CA ASP A 146 -0.19 -3.23 4.39
C ASP A 146 0.98 -2.26 4.54
N TYR A 147 0.96 -1.21 3.73
CA TYR A 147 1.90 -0.08 3.75
C TYR A 147 1.19 1.22 4.15
N THR A 148 0.01 1.11 4.76
CA THR A 148 -0.79 2.26 5.21
C THR A 148 -0.20 2.84 6.49
N ASN A 149 -0.12 4.15 6.54
CA ASN A 149 0.32 4.87 7.73
C ASN A 149 -0.86 5.21 8.67
N PRO A 150 -0.57 5.39 9.97
CA PRO A 150 0.66 5.08 10.71
C PRO A 150 0.83 3.57 10.90
N ALA A 151 1.88 3.01 10.32
CA ALA A 151 2.08 1.55 10.24
C ALA A 151 1.99 0.84 11.60
N ALA A 152 2.54 1.43 12.67
CA ALA A 152 2.51 0.83 14.00
C ALA A 152 1.08 0.78 14.59
N ILE A 153 0.29 1.85 14.43
CA ILE A 153 -1.08 1.92 14.96
C ILE A 153 -1.99 0.96 14.19
N VAL A 154 -1.94 1.04 12.87
CA VAL A 154 -2.73 0.18 11.97
C VAL A 154 -2.33 -1.28 12.14
N GLY A 155 -1.03 -1.58 12.14
CA GLY A 155 -0.52 -2.94 12.30
C GLY A 155 -0.93 -3.58 13.62
N LEU A 156 -0.86 -2.83 14.74
CA LEU A 156 -1.31 -3.32 16.04
C LEU A 156 -2.84 -3.60 16.05
N ALA A 157 -3.63 -2.70 15.47
CA ALA A 157 -5.06 -2.89 15.35
C ALA A 157 -5.42 -4.13 14.53
N LEU A 158 -4.76 -4.31 13.37
CA LEU A 158 -4.96 -5.48 12.52
C LEU A 158 -4.55 -6.77 13.22
N GLN A 159 -3.42 -6.79 13.94
CA GLN A 159 -3.00 -7.94 14.73
C GLN A 159 -4.00 -8.29 15.85
N THR A 160 -4.60 -7.27 16.46
CA THR A 160 -5.59 -7.44 17.53
C THR A 160 -6.89 -8.04 17.00
N VAL A 161 -7.34 -7.59 15.82
CA VAL A 161 -8.60 -8.06 15.21
C VAL A 161 -8.44 -9.40 14.51
N PHE A 162 -7.27 -9.64 13.91
CA PHE A 162 -6.96 -10.84 13.13
C PHE A 162 -5.73 -11.60 13.68
N PRO A 163 -5.73 -12.04 14.95
CA PRO A 163 -4.51 -12.57 15.60
C PRO A 163 -3.98 -13.86 14.94
N ASP A 164 -4.83 -14.62 14.27
CA ASP A 164 -4.47 -15.88 13.62
C ASP A 164 -4.19 -15.75 12.11
N ASP A 165 -4.36 -14.55 11.55
CA ASP A 165 -4.09 -14.32 10.13
C ASP A 165 -2.60 -14.14 9.85
N LYS A 166 -1.92 -15.25 9.50
CA LYS A 166 -0.47 -15.27 9.20
C LYS A 166 -0.10 -14.70 7.83
N ARG A 167 -1.09 -14.30 7.02
CA ARG A 167 -0.91 -13.72 5.70
C ARG A 167 -1.23 -12.22 5.64
N LEU A 168 -1.31 -11.59 6.80
CA LEU A 168 -1.50 -10.15 6.97
C LEU A 168 -0.23 -9.55 7.58
N MET A 169 0.43 -8.67 6.84
CA MET A 169 1.70 -8.06 7.24
C MET A 169 1.66 -6.55 7.05
N SER A 170 1.90 -5.80 8.12
CA SER A 170 2.17 -4.36 8.01
C SER A 170 3.66 -4.13 7.82
N ILE A 171 4.01 -3.30 6.85
CA ILE A 171 5.39 -3.03 6.43
C ILE A 171 5.68 -1.52 6.41
N CYS A 172 6.94 -1.15 6.56
CA CYS A 172 7.42 0.21 6.48
C CYS A 172 8.78 0.25 5.79
N ASP A 173 9.03 1.26 4.96
CA ASP A 173 10.31 1.47 4.28
C ASP A 173 11.36 2.17 5.15
N GLN A 174 10.95 2.79 6.25
CA GLN A 174 11.83 3.56 7.12
C GLN A 174 13.05 2.75 7.63
N PRO A 175 12.90 1.50 8.13
CA PRO A 175 14.06 0.72 8.57
C PRO A 175 15.09 0.51 7.45
N TYR A 176 14.63 0.17 6.24
CA TYR A 176 15.52 -0.01 5.10
C TYR A 176 16.22 1.30 4.70
N SER A 177 15.48 2.39 4.66
CA SER A 177 16.02 3.71 4.33
C SER A 177 17.08 4.17 5.34
N MET A 178 16.84 3.91 6.63
CA MET A 178 17.81 4.21 7.70
C MET A 178 19.09 3.37 7.56
N LEU A 179 18.95 2.05 7.37
CA LEU A 179 20.11 1.17 7.15
C LEU A 179 20.95 1.62 5.97
N LYS A 180 20.31 1.95 4.86
CA LYS A 180 21.00 2.47 3.67
C LYS A 180 21.73 3.77 3.95
N THR A 181 21.10 4.71 4.64
CA THR A 181 21.72 6.00 5.00
C THR A 181 22.91 5.80 5.93
N PHE A 182 22.78 4.97 6.97
CA PHE A 182 23.89 4.68 7.89
C PHE A 182 25.05 3.95 7.19
N SER A 183 24.75 2.98 6.31
CA SER A 183 25.77 2.32 5.49
C SER A 183 26.57 3.34 4.67
N GLN A 184 25.90 4.32 4.06
CA GLN A 184 26.57 5.38 3.29
C GLN A 184 27.41 6.32 4.17
N ILE A 185 26.86 6.75 5.33
CA ILE A 185 27.57 7.67 6.24
C ILE A 185 28.81 6.98 6.84
N LEU A 186 28.67 5.74 7.25
CA LEU A 186 29.74 4.97 7.89
C LEU A 186 30.68 4.29 6.90
N ASN A 187 30.39 4.37 5.59
CA ASN A 187 31.14 3.71 4.52
C ASN A 187 31.34 2.20 4.77
N VAL A 188 30.25 1.51 5.20
CA VAL A 188 30.23 0.07 5.42
C VAL A 188 29.24 -0.61 4.47
N PRO A 189 29.41 -1.91 4.14
CA PRO A 189 28.43 -2.66 3.36
C PRO A 189 27.04 -2.65 4.03
N GLN A 190 25.99 -2.71 3.22
CA GLN A 190 24.59 -2.74 3.65
C GLN A 190 24.17 -4.16 4.07
#